data_b05ff08ed036dc9efc5e1eaf6ec3b747
#
_entry.id   b05ff08ed036dc9efc5e1eaf6ec3b747
#
_cell.length_a   1.000
_cell.length_b   1.000
_cell.length_c   1.000
_cell.angle_alpha   90.00
_cell.angle_beta   90.00
_cell.angle_gamma   90.00
#
_symmetry.space_group_name_H-M   'P 1'
#
loop_
_entity.id
_entity.type
_entity.pdbx_description
1 polymer ?
#
loop_
_entity_poly.entity_id
_entity_poly.type
_entity_poly.pdbx_seq_one_letter_code
_entity_poly.pdbx_strand_id
1 'polypeptide(L)'
;MRSPINIPLLVKNVKIGGPKGLVKVDMILDTGAAFTALSWADLKVIGYDPAVVPERQEIITANGVIEVPKLKVERIAMGDAEASGVVVICHDIPELAGIRGLLGLSFLKYFRTVIDYRQGYFEIS
;
A
#
# COMPACT_ATOMS: atom_id res chain seq x y z
N MET A 1 5.42 -2.75 15.28
CA MET A 1 6.00 -1.56 14.62
C MET A 1 5.28 -0.32 15.13
N ARG A 2 6.01 0.62 15.68
CA ARG A 2 5.48 1.90 16.19
C ARG A 2 6.20 3.05 15.52
N SER A 3 5.49 4.10 15.15
CA SER A 3 6.06 5.27 14.48
C SER A 3 5.39 6.55 14.96
N PRO A 4 6.12 7.68 15.01
CA PRO A 4 5.51 8.97 15.31
C PRO A 4 4.53 9.37 14.20
N ILE A 5 3.49 10.10 14.58
CA ILE A 5 2.53 10.65 13.63
C ILE A 5 3.08 11.93 13.02
N ASN A 6 3.10 11.94 11.69
CA ASN A 6 3.21 13.15 10.88
C ASN A 6 1.96 13.26 10.02
N ILE A 7 1.62 14.43 9.56
CA ILE A 7 0.46 14.63 8.70
C ILE A 7 0.96 14.85 7.27
N PRO A 8 0.60 13.97 6.31
CA PRO A 8 -0.24 12.76 6.43
C PRO A 8 0.44 11.65 7.24
N LEU A 9 -0.32 10.60 7.58
CA LEU A 9 0.23 9.44 8.29
C LEU A 9 1.15 8.66 7.38
N LEU A 10 2.44 8.92 7.48
CA LEU A 10 3.45 8.37 6.60
C LEU A 10 4.11 7.14 7.20
N VAL A 11 4.14 6.06 6.44
CA VAL A 11 4.92 4.86 6.75
C VAL A 11 6.11 4.81 5.81
N LYS A 12 7.30 4.91 6.38
CA LYS A 12 8.55 4.91 5.60
C LYS A 12 9.09 3.52 5.41
N ASN A 13 9.76 3.32 4.26
CA ASN A 13 10.51 2.09 3.96
C ASN A 13 9.66 0.82 4.02
N VAL A 14 8.46 0.88 3.48
CA VAL A 14 7.64 -0.30 3.30
C VAL A 14 8.28 -1.17 2.22
N LYS A 15 8.52 -2.43 2.54
CA LYS A 15 9.12 -3.40 1.61
C LYS A 15 8.02 -4.16 0.90
N ILE A 16 8.05 -4.12 -0.43
CA ILE A 16 7.10 -4.85 -1.27
C ILE A 16 7.90 -5.87 -2.07
N GLY A 17 7.58 -7.14 -1.89
CA GLY A 17 8.27 -8.23 -2.56
C GLY A 17 7.41 -8.90 -3.62
N GLY A 18 8.04 -9.26 -4.72
CA GLY A 18 7.46 -10.00 -5.82
C GLY A 18 8.45 -11.00 -6.41
N PRO A 19 8.09 -11.66 -7.52
CA PRO A 19 8.90 -12.76 -8.08
C PRO A 19 10.28 -12.35 -8.56
N LYS A 20 10.51 -11.08 -8.86
CA LYS A 20 11.81 -10.61 -9.38
C LYS A 20 12.55 -9.68 -8.44
N GLY A 21 12.07 -9.50 -7.23
CA GLY A 21 12.79 -8.67 -6.28
C GLY A 21 11.93 -7.92 -5.29
N LEU A 22 12.51 -6.89 -4.75
CA LEU A 22 12.01 -6.11 -3.64
C LEU A 22 12.13 -4.63 -3.96
N VAL A 23 11.12 -3.87 -3.62
CA VAL A 23 11.16 -2.40 -3.67
C VAL A 23 10.83 -1.83 -2.30
N LYS A 24 11.45 -0.71 -1.94
CA LYS A 24 11.14 0.05 -0.72
C LYS A 24 10.44 1.33 -1.12
N VAL A 25 9.28 1.57 -0.53
CA VAL A 25 8.47 2.74 -0.85
C VAL A 25 7.94 3.39 0.44
N ASP A 26 7.76 4.69 0.39
CA ASP A 26 7.04 5.40 1.44
C ASP A 26 5.56 5.45 1.05
N MET A 27 4.69 5.12 2.01
CA MET A 27 3.26 4.97 1.77
C MET A 27 2.46 5.74 2.80
N ILE A 28 1.26 6.16 2.42
CA ILE A 28 0.31 6.74 3.36
C ILE A 28 -0.50 5.62 4.01
N LEU A 29 -0.61 5.66 5.34
CA LEU A 29 -1.53 4.81 6.08
C LEU A 29 -2.94 5.34 5.90
N ASP A 30 -3.80 4.57 5.22
CA ASP A 30 -5.15 5.00 4.87
C ASP A 30 -6.18 3.96 5.28
N THR A 31 -6.76 4.15 6.46
CA THR A 31 -7.79 3.25 6.99
C THR A 31 -9.12 3.40 6.25
N GLY A 32 -9.28 4.43 5.42
CA GLY A 32 -10.46 4.63 4.58
C GLY A 32 -10.36 3.97 3.20
N ALA A 33 -9.19 3.48 2.82
CA ALA A 33 -9.00 2.80 1.53
C ALA A 33 -9.21 1.29 1.69
N ALA A 34 -10.12 0.72 0.91
CA ALA A 34 -10.37 -0.72 0.94
C ALA A 34 -9.15 -1.52 0.48
N PHE A 35 -8.41 -1.00 -0.49
CA PHE A 35 -7.26 -1.68 -1.09
C PHE A 35 -5.98 -0.90 -0.88
N THR A 36 -4.90 -1.64 -0.66
CA THR A 36 -3.54 -1.12 -0.78
C THR A 36 -3.27 -0.81 -2.25
N ALA A 37 -2.73 0.36 -2.52
CA ALA A 37 -2.44 0.81 -3.89
C ALA A 37 -0.95 0.95 -4.10
N LEU A 38 -0.46 0.44 -5.23
CA LEU A 38 0.93 0.53 -5.65
C LEU A 38 1.01 1.06 -7.07
N SER A 39 2.12 1.72 -7.39
CA SER A 39 2.34 2.29 -8.71
C SER A 39 2.63 1.21 -9.76
N TRP A 40 2.35 1.54 -11.03
CA TRP A 40 2.72 0.71 -12.16
C TRP A 40 4.21 0.41 -12.18
N ALA A 41 5.03 1.44 -11.98
CA ALA A 41 6.48 1.31 -12.04
C ALA A 41 7.01 0.36 -10.96
N ASP A 42 6.54 0.50 -9.72
CA ASP A 42 6.99 -0.34 -8.61
C ASP A 42 6.58 -1.80 -8.81
N LEU A 43 5.35 -2.05 -9.27
CA LEU A 43 4.88 -3.42 -9.55
C LEU A 43 5.69 -4.07 -10.67
N LYS A 44 6.04 -3.32 -11.71
CA LYS A 44 6.87 -3.87 -12.81
C LYS A 44 8.28 -4.19 -12.34
N VAL A 45 8.88 -3.36 -11.51
CA VAL A 45 10.23 -3.60 -10.96
C VAL A 45 10.31 -4.94 -10.22
N ILE A 46 9.29 -5.28 -9.45
CA ILE A 46 9.28 -6.53 -8.66
C ILE A 46 8.70 -7.74 -9.40
N GLY A 47 8.39 -7.59 -10.69
CA GLY A 47 8.09 -8.72 -11.56
C GLY A 47 6.64 -8.95 -11.90
N TYR A 48 5.77 -7.97 -11.67
CA TYR A 48 4.38 -8.04 -12.11
C TYR A 48 4.16 -7.18 -13.36
N ASP A 49 3.23 -7.61 -14.21
CA ASP A 49 2.76 -6.80 -15.34
C ASP A 49 1.28 -6.49 -15.17
N PRO A 50 0.94 -5.30 -14.64
CA PRO A 50 -0.45 -4.95 -14.42
C PRO A 50 -1.31 -4.91 -15.68
N ALA A 51 -0.69 -4.72 -16.85
CA ALA A 51 -1.42 -4.64 -18.10
C ALA A 51 -2.11 -5.96 -18.49
N VAL A 52 -1.55 -7.10 -18.03
CA VAL A 52 -2.04 -8.43 -18.43
C VAL A 52 -2.72 -9.20 -17.30
N VAL A 53 -2.82 -8.65 -16.09
CA VAL A 53 -3.56 -9.34 -15.03
C VAL A 53 -5.05 -9.37 -15.36
N PRO A 54 -5.72 -10.53 -15.17
CA PRO A 54 -7.11 -10.68 -15.58
C PRO A 54 -8.11 -9.97 -14.68
N GLU A 55 -7.79 -9.83 -13.39
CA GLU A 55 -8.69 -9.20 -12.43
C GLU A 55 -8.63 -7.70 -12.47
N ARG A 56 -9.80 -7.08 -12.38
CA ARG A 56 -9.98 -5.63 -12.34
C ARG A 56 -10.82 -5.25 -11.14
N GLN A 57 -10.63 -4.03 -10.66
CA GLN A 57 -11.36 -3.48 -9.54
C GLN A 57 -11.86 -2.08 -9.91
N GLU A 58 -13.16 -1.86 -9.71
CA GLU A 58 -13.72 -0.51 -9.79
C GLU A 58 -13.36 0.27 -8.52
N ILE A 59 -12.87 1.47 -8.71
CA ILE A 59 -12.61 2.41 -7.62
C ILE A 59 -13.25 3.75 -7.93
N ILE A 60 -13.62 4.47 -6.87
CA ILE A 60 -14.21 5.80 -6.98
C ILE A 60 -13.09 6.81 -6.77
N THR A 61 -12.93 7.71 -7.73
CA THR A 61 -12.00 8.84 -7.65
C THR A 61 -12.76 10.16 -7.72
N ALA A 62 -12.06 11.27 -7.51
CA ALA A 62 -12.64 12.60 -7.66
C ALA A 62 -13.24 12.84 -9.05
N ASN A 63 -12.75 12.14 -10.07
CA ASN A 63 -13.19 12.26 -11.45
C ASN A 63 -14.20 11.17 -11.88
N GLY A 64 -14.72 10.40 -10.93
CA GLY A 64 -15.69 9.35 -11.20
C GLY A 64 -15.16 7.95 -10.92
N VAL A 65 -15.85 6.94 -11.46
CA VAL A 65 -15.50 5.54 -11.30
C VAL A 65 -14.50 5.14 -12.39
N ILE A 66 -13.39 4.52 -11.98
CA ILE A 66 -12.42 3.94 -12.92
C ILE A 66 -12.18 2.48 -12.56
N GLU A 67 -11.66 1.73 -13.52
CA GLU A 67 -11.29 0.34 -13.36
C GLU A 67 -9.77 0.20 -13.40
N VAL A 68 -9.21 -0.49 -12.40
CA VAL A 68 -7.76 -0.64 -12.25
C VAL A 68 -7.40 -2.12 -12.12
N PRO A 69 -6.15 -2.50 -12.47
CA PRO A 69 -5.67 -3.86 -12.23
C PRO A 69 -5.67 -4.23 -10.76
N LYS A 70 -6.04 -5.47 -10.46
CA LYS A 70 -6.05 -6.04 -9.11
C LYS A 70 -5.26 -7.34 -9.12
N LEU A 71 -4.32 -7.47 -8.18
CA LEU A 71 -3.44 -8.62 -8.09
C LEU A 71 -3.01 -8.88 -6.66
N LYS A 72 -2.35 -10.01 -6.44
CA LYS A 72 -1.71 -10.31 -5.15
C LYS A 72 -0.22 -10.14 -5.28
N VAL A 73 0.38 -9.39 -4.36
CA VAL A 73 1.84 -9.35 -4.21
C VAL A 73 2.29 -10.38 -3.19
N GLU A 74 3.50 -10.90 -3.38
CA GLU A 74 4.00 -11.98 -2.53
C GLU A 74 4.15 -11.55 -1.08
N ARG A 75 4.61 -10.30 -0.85
CA ARG A 75 4.93 -9.85 0.51
C ARG A 75 4.86 -8.33 0.64
N ILE A 76 4.33 -7.87 1.76
CA ILE A 76 4.44 -6.48 2.22
C ILE A 76 4.90 -6.51 3.66
N ALA A 77 5.95 -5.75 3.97
CA ALA A 77 6.53 -5.70 5.31
C ALA A 77 6.94 -4.29 5.72
N MET A 78 6.77 -3.99 6.99
CA MET A 78 7.28 -2.78 7.61
C MET A 78 7.70 -3.13 9.05
N GLY A 79 8.99 -2.93 9.36
CA GLY A 79 9.51 -3.40 10.63
C GLY A 79 9.27 -4.90 10.78
N ASP A 80 8.64 -5.31 11.86
CA ASP A 80 8.28 -6.69 12.14
C ASP A 80 6.85 -7.08 11.69
N ALA A 81 6.09 -6.13 11.14
CA ALA A 81 4.76 -6.38 10.59
C ALA A 81 4.88 -6.85 9.14
N GLU A 82 4.51 -8.09 8.87
CA GLU A 82 4.63 -8.70 7.55
C GLU A 82 3.40 -9.52 7.20
N ALA A 83 2.95 -9.40 5.95
CA ALA A 83 1.87 -10.20 5.39
C ALA A 83 2.25 -10.71 4.00
N SER A 84 1.79 -11.93 3.68
CA SER A 84 2.02 -12.60 2.40
C SER A 84 0.73 -12.67 1.60
N GLY A 85 0.85 -12.67 0.26
CA GLY A 85 -0.31 -12.81 -0.61
C GLY A 85 -1.31 -11.68 -0.45
N VAL A 86 -0.83 -10.45 -0.39
CA VAL A 86 -1.68 -9.27 -0.13
C VAL A 86 -2.32 -8.79 -1.43
N VAL A 87 -3.63 -8.62 -1.40
CA VAL A 87 -4.36 -8.04 -2.53
C VAL A 87 -4.06 -6.56 -2.63
N VAL A 88 -3.64 -6.13 -3.81
CA VAL A 88 -3.36 -4.73 -4.10
C VAL A 88 -4.04 -4.31 -5.40
N ILE A 89 -4.23 -3.01 -5.56
CA ILE A 89 -4.61 -2.41 -6.84
C ILE A 89 -3.43 -1.66 -7.42
N CYS A 90 -3.33 -1.66 -8.74
CA CYS A 90 -2.35 -0.86 -9.46
C CYS A 90 -2.97 0.50 -9.77
N HIS A 91 -2.52 1.52 -9.09
CA HIS A 91 -3.03 2.86 -9.26
C HIS A 91 -1.96 3.86 -8.85
N ASP A 92 -1.57 4.72 -9.80
CA ASP A 92 -0.63 5.78 -9.52
C ASP A 92 -1.36 6.89 -8.76
N ILE A 93 -0.87 7.18 -7.57
CA ILE A 93 -1.37 8.32 -6.81
C ILE A 93 -0.59 9.57 -7.22
N PRO A 94 -1.18 10.78 -7.09
CA PRO A 94 -0.43 12.00 -7.33
C PRO A 94 0.85 12.01 -6.50
N GLU A 95 1.97 12.26 -7.14
CA GLU A 95 3.26 12.29 -6.46
C GLU A 95 3.29 13.41 -5.44
N LEU A 96 3.60 13.06 -4.19
CA LEU A 96 3.71 14.00 -3.10
C LEU A 96 4.94 13.62 -2.28
N ALA A 97 6.06 14.32 -2.50
CA ALA A 97 7.29 14.18 -1.72
C ALA A 97 7.82 12.74 -1.61
N GLY A 98 7.77 11.98 -2.71
CA GLY A 98 8.28 10.60 -2.75
C GLY A 98 7.33 9.55 -2.21
N ILE A 99 6.11 9.91 -1.87
CA ILE A 99 5.08 8.96 -1.47
C ILE A 99 4.54 8.27 -2.73
N ARG A 100 4.57 6.93 -2.76
CA ARG A 100 4.23 6.18 -3.97
C ARG A 100 3.14 5.14 -3.78
N GLY A 101 2.43 5.17 -2.68
CA GLY A 101 1.35 4.23 -2.47
C GLY A 101 0.52 4.51 -1.24
N LEU A 102 -0.55 3.73 -1.09
CA LEU A 102 -1.44 3.76 0.06
C LEU A 102 -1.47 2.38 0.72
N LEU A 103 -1.29 2.32 2.04
CA LEU A 103 -1.55 1.12 2.82
C LEU A 103 -3.01 1.13 3.24
N GLY A 104 -3.81 0.30 2.61
CA GLY A 104 -5.23 0.19 2.86
C GLY A 104 -5.61 -1.05 3.64
N LEU A 105 -6.91 -1.28 3.73
CA LEU A 105 -7.48 -2.38 4.54
C LEU A 105 -7.08 -3.76 4.03
N SER A 106 -6.77 -3.93 2.75
CA SER A 106 -6.32 -5.21 2.22
C SER A 106 -5.01 -5.71 2.84
N PHE A 107 -4.19 -4.79 3.36
CA PHE A 107 -3.03 -5.13 4.17
C PHE A 107 -3.35 -5.06 5.67
N LEU A 108 -3.97 -3.98 6.11
CA LEU A 108 -4.19 -3.71 7.53
C LEU A 108 -5.09 -4.74 8.22
N LYS A 109 -5.95 -5.42 7.47
CA LYS A 109 -6.84 -6.47 8.03
C LYS A 109 -6.13 -7.62 8.71
N TYR A 110 -4.84 -7.79 8.48
CA TYR A 110 -4.04 -8.85 9.10
C TYR A 110 -3.44 -8.44 10.45
N PHE A 111 -3.64 -7.20 10.86
CA PHE A 111 -2.96 -6.62 12.02
C PHE A 111 -3.93 -5.89 12.93
N ARG A 112 -3.41 -5.61 14.12
CA ARG A 112 -4.00 -4.64 15.03
C ARG A 112 -3.36 -3.28 14.76
N THR A 113 -4.17 -2.29 14.42
CA THR A 113 -3.70 -0.93 14.15
C THR A 113 -4.19 0.00 15.26
N VAL A 114 -3.26 0.71 15.87
CA VAL A 114 -3.56 1.75 16.87
C VAL A 114 -3.09 3.07 16.31
N ILE A 115 -3.97 4.07 16.31
CA ILE A 115 -3.63 5.45 15.94
C ILE A 115 -3.98 6.31 17.14
N ASP A 116 -2.98 6.88 17.78
CA ASP A 116 -3.14 7.73 18.95
C ASP A 116 -2.71 9.16 18.59
N TYR A 117 -3.69 9.96 18.20
CA TYR A 117 -3.43 11.35 17.84
C TYR A 117 -3.02 12.20 19.04
N ARG A 118 -3.49 11.84 20.22
CA ARG A 118 -3.18 12.60 21.42
C ARG A 118 -1.72 12.43 21.84
N GLN A 119 -1.22 11.21 21.79
CA GLN A 119 0.18 10.91 22.12
C GLN A 119 1.10 11.01 20.91
N GLY A 120 0.56 11.10 19.72
CA GLY A 120 1.32 11.34 18.50
C GLY A 120 2.05 10.14 17.94
N TYR A 121 1.47 8.94 18.03
CA TYR A 121 2.05 7.75 17.42
C TYR A 121 0.99 6.86 16.77
N PHE A 122 1.44 6.01 15.85
CA PHE A 122 0.65 4.87 15.40
C PHE A 122 1.46 3.59 15.54
N GLU A 123 0.74 2.46 15.65
CA GLU A 123 1.34 1.15 15.87
C GLU A 123 0.60 0.09 15.07
N ILE A 124 1.35 -0.78 14.40
CA ILE A 124 0.84 -1.91 13.65
C ILE A 124 1.50 -3.18 14.20
N SER A 125 0.69 -4.09 14.70
CA SER A 125 1.18 -5.32 15.33
C SER A 125 0.35 -6.56 15.01
#